data_c2c310834c36575a719e1a7ebb116d61
#
_entry.id   c2c310834c36575a719e1a7ebb116d61
#
_cell.length_a   1.000
_cell.length_b   1.000
_cell.length_c   1.000
_cell.angle_alpha   90.00
_cell.angle_beta   90.00
_cell.angle_gamma   90.00
#
_symmetry.space_group_name_H-M   'P 1'
#
loop_
_entity.id
_entity.type
_entity.pdbx_description
1 polymer ?
#
loop_
_entity_poly.entity_id
_entity_poly.type
_entity_poly.pdbx_seq_one_letter_code
_entity_poly.pdbx_strand_id
1 'polypeptide(L)'
;MPWKDRFQRVKQEWDSMVSPQDSQDSQPRSEQPPPPPPAHTRPPAGDQTYWKXRFQPDIAVGDDWDAKIGNGPDGWGNQELQHYTAAPENAFHTPDGRLVIRAIANNAAHSPEQRYTSARLVSRQKLDRDRGVLTAVIISPCAEGIWPAFWLLPEEPFSWPVDGEIDIAETWNGDCENRSCLHWGFHYEPQKHRVLGTKIHDMHARPVRYDFAWDQPGGQAGQGRMVWYIDGRPVMKAAIPEGTRPMRDMTILLNVAMGGNVCAGRTPAHGQYDMVVNTLFLAEELDNGGWNRFEYDWGNPGTPLGNTY
;
A
#
# COMPACT_ATOMS: atom_id res chain seq x y z
N MET A 1 10.08 20.27 -18.99
CA MET A 1 10.53 20.50 -17.60
C MET A 1 11.15 19.23 -17.08
N PRO A 2 12.37 19.29 -16.49
CA PRO A 2 12.95 18.13 -15.83
C PRO A 2 12.03 17.68 -14.69
N TRP A 3 11.93 16.40 -14.52
CA TRP A 3 11.05 15.79 -13.53
C TRP A 3 11.36 16.24 -12.08
N LYS A 4 12.58 16.69 -11.84
CA LYS A 4 13.02 17.26 -10.55
C LYS A 4 12.21 18.49 -10.12
N ASP A 5 11.84 19.35 -11.06
CA ASP A 5 11.11 20.60 -10.74
C ASP A 5 9.68 20.34 -10.34
N ARG A 6 9.16 19.20 -10.73
CA ARG A 6 7.79 18.82 -10.53
C ARG A 6 7.54 18.17 -9.16
N PHE A 7 8.49 17.34 -8.72
CA PHE A 7 8.41 16.72 -7.39
C PHE A 7 8.52 17.76 -6.29
N GLN A 8 9.34 18.81 -6.53
CA GLN A 8 9.44 19.94 -5.61
C GLN A 8 8.14 20.73 -5.51
N ARG A 9 7.40 20.83 -6.61
CA ARG A 9 6.12 21.53 -6.64
C ARG A 9 5.03 20.76 -5.88
N VAL A 10 4.93 19.46 -6.12
CA VAL A 10 4.01 18.57 -5.38
C VAL A 10 4.34 18.59 -3.89
N LYS A 11 5.63 18.62 -3.55
CA LYS A 11 6.08 18.70 -2.16
C LYS A 11 5.70 20.05 -1.51
N GLN A 12 5.91 21.18 -2.23
CA GLN A 12 5.52 22.49 -1.70
C GLN A 12 4.02 22.59 -1.47
N GLU A 13 3.23 22.02 -2.37
CA GLU A 13 1.79 21.96 -2.21
C GLU A 13 1.39 21.08 -1.03
N TRP A 14 2.06 19.95 -0.85
CA TRP A 14 1.85 19.05 0.30
C TRP A 14 2.18 19.74 1.63
N ASP A 15 3.36 20.38 1.70
CA ASP A 15 3.79 21.08 2.93
C ASP A 15 2.85 22.24 3.29
N SER A 16 2.24 22.88 2.30
CA SER A 16 1.28 23.98 2.54
C SER A 16 -0.08 23.49 3.06
N MET A 17 -0.44 22.23 2.77
CA MET A 17 -1.72 21.66 3.24
C MET A 17 -1.62 21.09 4.66
N VAL A 18 -0.40 20.78 5.12
CA VAL A 18 -0.18 20.14 6.43
C VAL A 18 0.09 21.16 7.54
N SER A 19 0.17 22.46 7.23
CA SER A 19 0.36 23.49 8.25
C SER A 19 -0.92 23.69 9.07
N PRO A 20 -0.84 23.66 10.41
CA PRO A 20 -2.04 23.84 11.25
C PRO A 20 -2.57 25.26 11.09
N GLN A 21 -3.79 25.40 10.61
CA GLN A 21 -4.54 26.62 10.80
C GLN A 21 -5.26 26.53 12.14
N ASP A 22 -4.98 27.50 13.02
CA ASP A 22 -5.68 27.67 14.27
C ASP A 22 -7.17 27.86 13.98
N SER A 23 -7.97 26.88 14.31
CA SER A 23 -9.42 27.00 14.24
C SER A 23 -9.98 27.21 15.64
N GLN A 24 -10.61 28.36 15.79
CA GLN A 24 -11.38 28.71 16.99
C GLN A 24 -12.62 27.82 17.16
N ASP A 25 -12.84 27.53 18.40
CA ASP A 25 -13.95 26.87 19.07
C ASP A 25 -15.30 26.80 18.35
N SER A 26 -15.76 25.59 18.10
CA SER A 26 -17.19 25.27 18.04
C SER A 26 -17.38 23.89 18.66
N GLN A 27 -18.17 23.84 19.73
CA GLN A 27 -18.47 22.60 20.46
C GLN A 27 -19.11 21.55 19.55
N PRO A 28 -18.69 20.28 19.63
CA PRO A 28 -19.32 19.23 18.83
C PRO A 28 -20.65 18.80 19.42
N ARG A 29 -21.69 18.81 18.61
CA ARG A 29 -22.90 18.04 18.89
C ARG A 29 -22.54 16.57 18.93
N SER A 30 -22.92 15.88 19.99
CA SER A 30 -22.75 14.45 20.12
C SER A 30 -23.69 13.73 19.13
N GLU A 31 -23.22 13.43 17.93
CA GLU A 31 -23.92 12.50 17.06
C GLU A 31 -23.55 11.09 17.51
N GLN A 32 -24.53 10.32 17.91
CA GLN A 32 -24.35 8.90 18.17
C GLN A 32 -23.90 8.22 16.85
N PRO A 33 -22.91 7.34 16.90
CA PRO A 33 -22.55 6.57 15.70
C PRO A 33 -23.76 5.79 15.21
N PRO A 34 -23.93 5.63 13.89
CA PRO A 34 -25.02 4.83 13.34
C PRO A 34 -24.91 3.40 13.88
N PRO A 35 -26.05 2.72 14.12
CA PRO A 35 -26.03 1.35 14.59
C PRO A 35 -25.28 0.47 13.59
N PRO A 36 -24.55 -0.56 14.07
CA PRO A 36 -23.89 -1.48 13.17
C PRO A 36 -24.92 -2.15 12.25
N PRO A 37 -24.56 -2.43 11.01
CA PRO A 37 -25.49 -3.11 10.09
C PRO A 37 -25.96 -4.43 10.70
N PRO A 38 -27.22 -4.82 10.44
CA PRO A 38 -27.76 -6.06 11.03
C PRO A 38 -26.88 -7.24 10.64
N ALA A 39 -26.59 -8.08 11.62
CA ALA A 39 -25.84 -9.30 11.40
C ALA A 39 -26.66 -10.21 10.47
N HIS A 40 -26.29 -10.21 9.20
CA HIS A 40 -26.88 -11.17 8.26
C HIS A 40 -26.39 -12.56 8.63
N THR A 41 -27.27 -13.39 9.12
CA THR A 41 -26.99 -14.78 9.42
C THR A 41 -26.88 -15.60 8.13
N ARG A 42 -25.82 -15.32 7.36
CA ARG A 42 -25.42 -16.26 6.31
C ARG A 42 -24.49 -17.28 6.97
N PRO A 43 -24.63 -18.58 6.67
CA PRO A 43 -23.64 -19.54 7.14
C PRO A 43 -22.24 -19.08 6.74
N PRO A 44 -21.21 -19.34 7.53
CA PRO A 44 -19.87 -18.97 7.12
C PRO A 44 -19.63 -19.49 5.71
N ALA A 45 -19.37 -18.62 4.79
CA ALA A 45 -18.99 -19.01 3.44
C ALA A 45 -17.78 -19.93 3.58
N GLY A 46 -17.80 -21.05 2.90
CA GLY A 46 -16.62 -21.90 2.80
C GLY A 46 -15.43 -21.04 2.35
N ASP A 47 -14.24 -21.48 2.67
CA ASP A 47 -13.02 -20.74 2.36
C ASP A 47 -13.03 -20.36 0.86
N GLN A 48 -13.29 -19.09 0.60
CA GLN A 48 -13.34 -18.53 -0.77
C GLN A 48 -11.97 -18.03 -1.22
N THR A 49 -10.92 -18.37 -0.47
CA THR A 49 -9.54 -18.05 -0.80
C THR A 49 -9.12 -18.87 -2.02
N TYR A 50 -8.68 -18.16 -3.07
CA TYR A 50 -8.18 -18.85 -4.27
C TYR A 50 -6.65 -18.83 -4.40
N TRP A 51 -5.98 -18.04 -3.54
CA TRP A 51 -4.52 -18.02 -3.43
C TRP A 51 -4.11 -17.50 -2.05
N LYS A 52 -3.02 -18.10 -1.50
CA LYS A 52 -2.48 -17.69 -0.20
C LYS A 52 -1.00 -18.04 -0.09
N UNK A 53 -0.11 -17.08 0.16
CA UNK A 53 0.99 -17.19 0.36
C UNK A 53 1.17 -17.96 1.37
N ARG A 54 2.22 -18.80 1.46
CA ARG A 54 2.68 -19.62 2.60
C ARG A 54 4.06 -19.16 3.03
N PHE A 55 4.15 -18.64 4.20
CA PHE A 55 5.39 -18.12 4.77
C PHE A 55 5.99 -19.20 5.69
N GLN A 56 6.77 -20.11 5.12
CA GLN A 56 7.38 -21.22 5.88
C GLN A 56 8.90 -21.20 5.69
N PRO A 57 9.68 -21.49 6.74
CA PRO A 57 11.15 -21.38 6.65
C PRO A 57 11.81 -22.28 5.62
N ASP A 58 11.14 -23.37 5.23
CA ASP A 58 11.62 -24.30 4.20
C ASP A 58 11.20 -23.88 2.78
N ILE A 59 10.44 -22.82 2.62
CA ILE A 59 10.10 -22.24 1.32
C ILE A 59 11.00 -21.01 1.11
N ALA A 60 11.72 -20.97 0.01
CA ALA A 60 12.54 -19.80 -0.30
C ALA A 60 11.64 -18.62 -0.69
N VAL A 61 11.99 -17.41 -0.26
CA VAL A 61 11.23 -16.20 -0.63
C VAL A 61 11.14 -16.09 -2.16
N GLY A 62 12.23 -16.43 -2.87
CA GLY A 62 12.27 -16.39 -4.33
C GLY A 62 11.38 -17.43 -5.05
N ASP A 63 10.73 -18.34 -4.32
CA ASP A 63 9.79 -19.27 -4.95
C ASP A 63 8.48 -18.57 -5.36
N ASP A 64 8.05 -17.59 -4.56
CA ASP A 64 6.80 -16.84 -4.80
C ASP A 64 7.02 -15.39 -5.24
N TRP A 65 8.23 -14.88 -5.10
CA TRP A 65 8.54 -13.47 -5.32
C TRP A 65 9.77 -13.26 -6.19
N ASP A 66 9.72 -12.27 -7.04
CA ASP A 66 10.88 -11.76 -7.77
C ASP A 66 11.41 -10.52 -7.05
N ALA A 67 12.67 -10.57 -6.62
CA ALA A 67 13.31 -9.46 -5.93
C ALA A 67 13.82 -8.42 -6.95
N LYS A 68 13.45 -7.16 -6.77
CA LYS A 68 14.08 -6.06 -7.50
C LYS A 68 15.39 -5.72 -6.81
N ILE A 69 16.45 -5.52 -7.59
CA ILE A 69 17.81 -5.36 -7.05
C ILE A 69 18.34 -3.96 -7.38
N GLY A 70 19.04 -3.38 -6.43
CA GLY A 70 19.74 -2.11 -6.63
C GLY A 70 18.99 -0.92 -6.08
N ASN A 71 19.45 0.26 -6.47
CA ASN A 71 18.85 1.54 -6.04
C ASN A 71 17.99 2.16 -7.16
N GLY A 72 17.96 1.55 -8.34
CA GLY A 72 17.19 2.05 -9.48
C GLY A 72 17.67 3.42 -9.98
N PRO A 73 17.17 3.87 -11.12
CA PRO A 73 17.48 5.22 -11.60
C PRO A 73 16.94 6.28 -10.64
N ASP A 74 17.80 7.22 -10.23
CA ASP A 74 17.47 8.32 -9.32
C ASP A 74 16.78 7.86 -8.02
N GLY A 75 17.21 6.69 -7.46
CA GLY A 75 16.57 6.12 -6.26
C GLY A 75 15.11 5.77 -6.54
N TRP A 76 14.89 4.94 -7.57
CA TRP A 76 13.55 4.51 -8.04
C TRP A 76 12.65 5.71 -8.40
N GLY A 77 13.27 6.82 -8.84
CA GLY A 77 12.56 8.04 -9.18
C GLY A 77 12.19 8.92 -7.99
N ASN A 78 12.43 8.49 -6.77
CA ASN A 78 11.99 9.15 -5.54
C ASN A 78 13.16 9.63 -4.67
N GLN A 79 14.41 9.51 -5.14
CA GLN A 79 15.62 9.80 -4.37
C GLN A 79 15.74 8.90 -3.12
N GLU A 80 15.22 7.68 -3.22
CA GLU A 80 15.33 6.69 -2.14
C GLU A 80 16.79 6.28 -1.92
N LEU A 81 17.11 5.94 -0.68
CA LEU A 81 18.50 5.70 -0.25
C LEU A 81 18.93 4.23 -0.36
N GLN A 82 17.99 3.30 -0.19
CA GLN A 82 18.31 1.90 -0.04
C GLN A 82 18.73 1.24 -1.35
N HIS A 83 19.63 0.30 -1.21
CA HIS A 83 19.96 -0.70 -2.21
C HIS A 83 19.11 -1.93 -1.90
N TYR A 84 18.14 -2.26 -2.75
CA TYR A 84 17.34 -3.47 -2.59
C TYR A 84 18.17 -4.70 -2.97
N THR A 85 18.02 -5.77 -2.21
CA THR A 85 18.76 -7.02 -2.35
C THR A 85 17.81 -8.22 -2.34
N ALA A 86 18.34 -9.38 -2.75
CA ALA A 86 17.67 -10.68 -2.55
C ALA A 86 18.27 -11.45 -1.36
N ALA A 87 19.04 -10.77 -0.52
CA ALA A 87 19.73 -11.39 0.59
C ALA A 87 18.75 -11.80 1.71
N PRO A 88 18.98 -12.95 2.36
CA PRO A 88 18.07 -13.40 3.41
C PRO A 88 18.06 -12.49 4.63
N GLU A 89 19.02 -11.58 4.77
CA GLU A 89 19.00 -10.55 5.81
C GLU A 89 17.90 -9.52 5.58
N ASN A 90 17.48 -9.32 4.31
CA ASN A 90 16.49 -8.30 3.96
C ASN A 90 15.09 -8.89 3.68
N ALA A 91 14.97 -10.18 3.36
CA ALA A 91 13.66 -10.82 3.21
C ALA A 91 13.75 -12.29 3.60
N PHE A 92 12.89 -12.71 4.53
CA PHE A 92 12.93 -14.09 5.04
C PHE A 92 11.59 -14.49 5.66
N HIS A 93 11.38 -15.81 5.73
CA HIS A 93 10.24 -16.39 6.45
C HIS A 93 10.67 -16.75 7.87
N THR A 94 9.81 -16.42 8.84
CA THR A 94 10.07 -16.74 10.25
C THR A 94 9.59 -18.16 10.58
N PRO A 95 10.13 -18.78 11.66
CA PRO A 95 9.69 -20.10 12.08
C PRO A 95 8.19 -20.20 12.44
N ASP A 96 7.57 -19.09 12.82
CA ASP A 96 6.15 -19.04 13.16
C ASP A 96 5.26 -18.62 11.98
N GLY A 97 5.80 -18.65 10.75
CA GLY A 97 4.99 -18.54 9.54
C GLY A 97 4.65 -17.13 9.09
N ARG A 98 5.61 -16.20 9.16
CA ARG A 98 5.43 -14.83 8.69
C ARG A 98 6.53 -14.48 7.68
N LEU A 99 6.24 -13.53 6.79
CA LEU A 99 7.27 -12.92 5.93
C LEU A 99 7.75 -11.63 6.59
N VAL A 100 9.06 -11.48 6.69
CA VAL A 100 9.67 -10.24 7.16
C VAL A 100 10.41 -9.58 6.00
N ILE A 101 10.15 -8.29 5.78
CA ILE A 101 10.98 -7.43 4.94
C ILE A 101 11.71 -6.49 5.90
N ARG A 102 13.02 -6.58 5.89
CA ARG A 102 13.89 -5.87 6.82
C ARG A 102 14.71 -4.80 6.11
N ALA A 103 14.46 -3.56 6.47
CA ALA A 103 15.33 -2.46 6.10
C ALA A 103 16.44 -2.34 7.15
N ILE A 104 17.69 -2.25 6.70
CA ILE A 104 18.86 -2.16 7.58
C ILE A 104 19.59 -0.84 7.29
N ALA A 105 19.67 0.04 8.28
CA ALA A 105 20.46 1.25 8.23
C ALA A 105 21.77 1.01 9.02
N ASN A 106 22.89 0.95 8.30
CA ASN A 106 24.21 0.68 8.86
C ASN A 106 25.14 1.90 8.72
N ASN A 107 25.14 2.76 9.72
CA ASN A 107 25.94 3.99 9.67
C ASN A 107 27.45 3.72 9.69
N ALA A 108 27.87 2.50 10.05
CA ALA A 108 29.29 2.12 10.03
C ALA A 108 29.76 1.60 8.67
N ALA A 109 28.87 1.36 7.73
CA ALA A 109 29.24 0.85 6.41
C ALA A 109 30.00 1.92 5.61
N HIS A 110 31.03 1.47 4.90
CA HIS A 110 31.88 2.37 4.11
C HIS A 110 31.30 2.67 2.71
N SER A 111 30.54 1.74 2.15
CA SER A 111 29.92 1.96 0.83
C SER A 111 28.46 2.35 0.97
N PRO A 112 27.95 3.21 0.08
CA PRO A 112 26.53 3.56 0.08
C PRO A 112 25.60 2.34 -0.08
N GLU A 113 26.02 1.37 -0.88
CA GLU A 113 25.26 0.15 -1.18
C GLU A 113 25.07 -0.75 0.05
N GLN A 114 25.96 -0.62 1.04
CA GLN A 114 25.89 -1.37 2.29
C GLN A 114 25.29 -0.55 3.42
N ARG A 115 25.20 0.75 3.22
CA ARG A 115 24.70 1.66 4.26
C ARG A 115 23.20 1.52 4.49
N TYR A 116 22.46 1.35 3.41
CA TYR A 116 21.01 1.19 3.47
C TYR A 116 20.63 0.00 2.57
N THR A 117 20.25 -1.10 3.19
CA THR A 117 19.81 -2.29 2.44
C THR A 117 18.38 -2.66 2.82
N SER A 118 17.61 -3.20 1.88
CA SER A 118 16.25 -3.61 2.11
C SER A 118 15.84 -4.62 1.03
N ALA A 119 14.54 -4.98 0.97
CA ALA A 119 14.01 -5.78 -0.12
C ALA A 119 12.79 -5.11 -0.74
N ARG A 120 12.65 -5.28 -2.06
CA ARG A 120 11.44 -4.98 -2.83
C ARG A 120 11.06 -6.24 -3.59
N LEU A 121 9.94 -6.81 -3.20
CA LEU A 121 9.43 -8.08 -3.70
C LEU A 121 8.23 -7.83 -4.60
N VAL A 122 8.22 -8.48 -5.76
CA VAL A 122 7.09 -8.47 -6.71
C VAL A 122 6.55 -9.89 -6.78
N SER A 123 5.26 -10.07 -6.54
CA SER A 123 4.66 -11.40 -6.54
C SER A 123 4.64 -12.01 -7.94
N ARG A 124 4.88 -13.30 -8.02
CA ARG A 124 4.64 -14.06 -9.25
C ARG A 124 3.15 -14.27 -9.49
N GLN A 125 2.37 -14.27 -8.40
CA GLN A 125 0.92 -14.29 -8.49
C GLN A 125 0.39 -12.91 -8.85
N LYS A 126 -0.47 -12.83 -9.84
CA LYS A 126 -1.26 -11.64 -10.17
C LYS A 126 -2.61 -11.71 -9.47
N LEU A 127 -3.37 -10.64 -9.51
CA LEU A 127 -4.75 -10.68 -9.03
C LEU A 127 -5.59 -11.68 -9.82
N ASP A 128 -5.31 -11.80 -11.13
CA ASP A 128 -5.75 -12.89 -12.03
C ASP A 128 -7.28 -13.00 -12.22
N ARG A 129 -8.04 -12.06 -11.69
CA ARG A 129 -9.50 -12.04 -11.80
C ARG A 129 -10.01 -10.62 -12.04
N ASP A 130 -11.19 -10.53 -12.66
CA ASP A 130 -11.87 -9.25 -12.88
C ASP A 130 -12.49 -8.69 -11.59
N ARG A 131 -12.73 -9.56 -10.61
CA ARG A 131 -13.23 -9.14 -9.29
C ARG A 131 -12.67 -10.04 -8.20
N GLY A 132 -12.41 -9.44 -7.05
CA GLY A 132 -11.85 -10.18 -5.92
C GLY A 132 -11.49 -9.26 -4.78
N VAL A 133 -10.81 -9.84 -3.80
CA VAL A 133 -10.30 -9.13 -2.62
C VAL A 133 -8.88 -9.59 -2.34
N LEU A 134 -7.96 -8.64 -2.22
CA LEU A 134 -6.61 -8.87 -1.74
C LEU A 134 -6.56 -8.48 -0.27
N THR A 135 -6.13 -9.40 0.58
CA THR A 135 -6.03 -9.17 2.02
C THR A 135 -4.58 -9.37 2.48
N ALA A 136 -4.08 -8.43 3.27
CA ALA A 136 -2.82 -8.59 4.02
C ALA A 136 -3.04 -8.17 5.47
N VAL A 137 -2.34 -8.86 6.38
CA VAL A 137 -2.27 -8.48 7.79
C VAL A 137 -0.81 -8.16 8.10
N ILE A 138 -0.52 -6.88 8.40
CA ILE A 138 0.84 -6.35 8.42
C ILE A 138 1.09 -5.59 9.72
N ILE A 139 2.30 -5.76 10.29
CA ILE A 139 2.87 -4.84 11.28
C ILE A 139 3.86 -3.99 10.50
N SER A 140 3.63 -2.68 10.43
CA SER A 140 4.45 -1.77 9.62
C SER A 140 5.43 -1.00 10.49
N PRO A 141 6.71 -0.91 10.13
CA PRO A 141 7.63 -0.05 10.87
C PRO A 141 7.23 1.42 10.72
N CYS A 142 7.26 2.16 11.81
CA CYS A 142 6.87 3.56 11.84
C CYS A 142 7.99 4.37 12.47
N ALA A 143 8.96 4.83 11.65
CA ALA A 143 10.17 5.52 12.12
C ALA A 143 10.60 6.57 11.12
N GLU A 144 11.33 7.57 11.62
CA GLU A 144 11.89 8.63 10.78
C GLU A 144 12.75 8.03 9.65
N GLY A 145 12.55 8.52 8.43
CA GLY A 145 13.30 8.07 7.25
C GLY A 145 12.95 6.67 6.75
N ILE A 146 11.88 6.05 7.28
CA ILE A 146 11.42 4.71 6.88
C ILE A 146 10.10 4.82 6.12
N TRP A 147 9.97 4.03 5.04
CA TRP A 147 8.85 4.11 4.10
C TRP A 147 8.44 2.68 3.65
N PRO A 148 7.63 1.96 4.44
CA PRO A 148 7.09 0.67 4.03
C PRO A 148 5.88 0.84 3.11
N ALA A 149 5.72 -0.13 2.19
CA ALA A 149 4.59 -0.13 1.25
C ALA A 149 4.11 -1.54 0.90
N PHE A 150 2.78 -1.66 0.81
CA PHE A 150 2.05 -2.80 0.26
C PHE A 150 1.13 -2.22 -0.83
N TRP A 151 1.39 -2.60 -2.08
CA TRP A 151 0.87 -1.89 -3.24
C TRP A 151 0.79 -2.78 -4.48
N LEU A 152 0.26 -2.26 -5.57
CA LEU A 152 0.07 -2.99 -6.82
C LEU A 152 0.61 -2.21 -8.01
N LEU A 153 1.30 -2.92 -8.89
CA LEU A 153 1.66 -2.43 -10.24
C LEU A 153 1.30 -3.50 -11.27
N PRO A 154 1.06 -3.09 -12.53
CA PRO A 154 0.87 -4.08 -13.58
C PRO A 154 2.10 -4.94 -13.79
N GLU A 155 1.88 -6.16 -14.28
CA GLU A 155 2.96 -7.03 -14.75
C GLU A 155 3.81 -6.31 -15.79
N GLU A 156 5.14 -6.45 -15.69
CA GLU A 156 6.07 -5.83 -16.65
C GLU A 156 5.92 -6.47 -18.05
N PRO A 157 6.07 -5.68 -19.12
CA PRO A 157 6.40 -4.26 -19.13
C PRO A 157 5.17 -3.37 -18.95
N PHE A 158 5.33 -2.23 -18.28
CA PHE A 158 4.28 -1.24 -18.10
C PHE A 158 4.85 0.18 -18.15
N SER A 159 3.96 1.16 -18.33
CA SER A 159 4.31 2.60 -18.36
C SER A 159 3.70 3.31 -17.15
N TRP A 160 4.56 3.76 -16.25
CA TRP A 160 4.11 4.49 -15.04
C TRP A 160 3.93 5.98 -15.34
N PRO A 161 2.88 6.62 -14.84
CA PRO A 161 1.72 6.09 -14.10
C PRO A 161 0.54 5.70 -15.01
N VAL A 162 0.71 5.73 -16.33
CA VAL A 162 -0.35 5.54 -17.32
C VAL A 162 -1.10 4.23 -17.08
N ASP A 163 -0.36 3.16 -16.84
CA ASP A 163 -0.94 1.83 -16.69
C ASP A 163 -1.56 1.59 -15.30
N GLY A 164 -1.36 2.53 -14.36
CA GLY A 164 -1.97 2.49 -13.03
C GLY A 164 -1.01 2.04 -11.93
N GLU A 165 -1.25 2.56 -10.72
CA GLU A 165 -0.60 2.11 -9.47
C GLU A 165 -1.63 2.24 -8.36
N ILE A 166 -1.67 1.26 -7.46
CA ILE A 166 -2.61 1.23 -6.35
C ILE A 166 -1.85 0.98 -5.06
N ASP A 167 -1.88 1.94 -4.14
CA ASP A 167 -1.26 1.80 -2.83
C ASP A 167 -2.32 1.44 -1.80
N ILE A 168 -2.14 0.28 -1.18
CA ILE A 168 -3.09 -0.25 -0.21
C ILE A 168 -2.67 0.18 1.19
N ALA A 169 -1.37 -0.01 1.49
CA ALA A 169 -0.81 0.41 2.76
C ALA A 169 0.53 1.08 2.52
N GLU A 170 0.63 2.37 2.82
CA GLU A 170 1.84 3.14 2.67
C GLU A 170 1.94 4.16 3.80
N THR A 171 3.09 4.22 4.46
CA THR A 171 3.36 5.21 5.50
C THR A 171 4.82 5.64 5.40
N TRP A 172 5.14 6.82 5.89
CA TRP A 172 6.51 7.29 5.82
C TRP A 172 6.88 8.18 7.00
N ASN A 173 8.18 8.21 7.27
CA ASN A 173 8.82 9.21 8.14
C ASN A 173 8.29 9.21 9.56
N GLY A 174 7.73 8.08 10.03
CA GLY A 174 7.29 7.92 11.40
C GLY A 174 5.98 8.63 11.76
N ASP A 175 5.20 9.05 10.78
CA ASP A 175 3.96 9.77 11.05
C ASP A 175 2.78 8.86 11.42
N CYS A 176 2.93 7.55 11.22
CA CYS A 176 1.91 6.52 11.52
C CYS A 176 0.56 6.83 10.87
N GLU A 177 0.60 7.40 9.67
CA GLU A 177 -0.57 7.64 8.83
C GLU A 177 -0.49 6.76 7.60
N ASN A 178 -1.47 5.87 7.43
CA ASN A 178 -1.58 5.06 6.23
C ASN A 178 -2.14 5.91 5.09
N ARG A 179 -1.49 5.88 3.93
CA ARG A 179 -2.04 6.47 2.71
C ARG A 179 -2.53 5.35 1.81
N SER A 180 -3.83 5.41 1.52
CA SER A 180 -4.44 4.63 0.45
C SER A 180 -4.40 5.52 -0.78
N CYS A 181 -3.86 5.01 -1.90
CA CYS A 181 -3.64 5.88 -3.06
C CYS A 181 -3.95 5.16 -4.36
N LEU A 182 -4.18 5.96 -5.41
CA LEU A 182 -4.38 5.51 -6.78
C LEU A 182 -3.71 6.53 -7.69
N HIS A 183 -2.79 6.07 -8.55
CA HIS A 183 -2.16 6.89 -9.58
C HIS A 183 -2.51 6.37 -10.97
N TRP A 184 -2.74 7.30 -11.94
CA TRP A 184 -3.04 6.94 -13.32
C TRP A 184 -2.72 8.12 -14.25
N GLY A 185 -2.99 7.96 -15.55
CA GLY A 185 -2.84 9.03 -16.53
C GLY A 185 -1.38 9.33 -16.81
N PHE A 186 -1.08 10.56 -17.19
CA PHE A 186 0.29 10.95 -17.50
C PHE A 186 0.90 11.74 -16.35
N HIS A 187 2.20 11.60 -16.17
CA HIS A 187 2.91 12.27 -15.07
C HIS A 187 2.86 13.80 -15.14
N TYR A 188 2.41 14.39 -16.25
CA TYR A 188 2.18 15.83 -16.36
C TYR A 188 0.75 16.23 -16.00
N GLU A 189 -0.06 15.30 -15.52
CA GLU A 189 -1.44 15.52 -15.10
C GLU A 189 -1.55 15.32 -13.57
N PRO A 190 -1.19 16.33 -12.77
CA PRO A 190 -1.13 16.15 -11.30
C PRO A 190 -2.48 15.78 -10.67
N GLN A 191 -3.58 16.08 -11.36
CA GLN A 191 -4.92 15.72 -10.86
C GLN A 191 -5.24 14.23 -11.04
N LYS A 192 -4.39 13.47 -11.71
CA LYS A 192 -4.60 12.04 -11.98
C LYS A 192 -4.08 11.18 -10.83
N HIS A 193 -4.58 11.46 -9.63
CA HIS A 193 -4.37 10.61 -8.46
C HIS A 193 -5.52 10.80 -7.47
N ARG A 194 -5.64 9.84 -6.56
CA ARG A 194 -6.53 9.94 -5.39
C ARG A 194 -5.75 9.45 -4.19
N VAL A 195 -5.85 10.15 -3.09
CA VAL A 195 -5.17 9.72 -1.87
C VAL A 195 -6.05 10.04 -0.64
N LEU A 196 -5.96 9.18 0.36
CA LEU A 196 -6.59 9.43 1.64
C LEU A 196 -5.73 8.88 2.77
N GLY A 197 -5.45 9.74 3.75
CA GLY A 197 -4.69 9.40 4.95
C GLY A 197 -5.59 8.86 6.06
N THR A 198 -5.15 7.80 6.72
CA THR A 198 -5.82 7.22 7.88
C THR A 198 -4.80 7.03 9.01
N LYS A 199 -4.99 7.72 10.14
CA LYS A 199 -4.09 7.58 11.29
C LYS A 199 -4.23 6.20 11.95
N ILE A 200 -3.11 5.50 12.12
CA ILE A 200 -3.04 4.20 12.82
C ILE A 200 -1.83 4.25 13.75
N HIS A 201 -2.02 4.88 14.91
CA HIS A 201 -0.92 5.20 15.83
C HIS A 201 -0.12 3.98 16.30
N ASP A 202 -0.73 2.81 16.31
CA ASP A 202 -0.13 1.57 16.80
C ASP A 202 0.21 0.56 15.69
N MET A 203 0.32 1.00 14.43
CA MET A 203 0.63 0.11 13.31
C MET A 203 1.99 -0.60 13.45
N HIS A 204 2.89 -0.05 14.26
CA HIS A 204 4.20 -0.63 14.53
C HIS A 204 4.18 -1.66 15.67
N ALA A 205 3.09 -1.73 16.42
CA ALA A 205 2.99 -2.56 17.64
C ALA A 205 1.94 -3.68 17.52
N ARG A 206 1.05 -3.60 16.53
CA ARG A 206 0.04 -4.64 16.32
C ARG A 206 -0.17 -4.93 14.84
N PRO A 207 -0.68 -6.13 14.53
CA PRO A 207 -1.11 -6.40 13.16
C PRO A 207 -2.30 -5.51 12.76
N VAL A 208 -2.24 -4.95 11.56
CA VAL A 208 -3.32 -4.17 10.94
C VAL A 208 -3.77 -4.96 9.72
N ARG A 209 -5.08 -5.14 9.57
CA ARG A 209 -5.64 -5.81 8.42
C ARG A 209 -5.96 -4.79 7.33
N TYR A 210 -5.47 -5.04 6.13
CA TYR A 210 -5.75 -4.26 4.93
C TYR A 210 -6.47 -5.17 3.95
N ASP A 211 -7.66 -4.73 3.47
CA ASP A 211 -8.34 -5.41 2.37
C ASP A 211 -8.52 -4.42 1.23
N PHE A 212 -8.26 -4.87 0.03
CA PHE A 212 -8.50 -4.12 -1.20
C PHE A 212 -9.45 -4.94 -2.06
N ALA A 213 -10.65 -4.41 -2.28
CA ALA A 213 -11.68 -5.07 -3.09
C ALA A 213 -11.84 -4.35 -4.42
N TRP A 214 -11.91 -5.10 -5.51
CA TRP A 214 -12.10 -4.55 -6.84
C TRP A 214 -13.18 -5.32 -7.59
N ASP A 215 -13.92 -4.61 -8.44
CA ASP A 215 -14.95 -5.17 -9.31
C ASP A 215 -14.83 -4.48 -10.68
N GLN A 216 -14.27 -5.20 -11.66
CA GLN A 216 -14.02 -4.69 -13.02
C GLN A 216 -14.68 -5.63 -14.04
N PRO A 217 -16.01 -5.50 -14.24
CA PRO A 217 -16.75 -6.43 -15.11
C PRO A 217 -16.16 -6.51 -16.53
N GLY A 218 -15.81 -7.73 -16.95
CA GLY A 218 -15.23 -7.98 -18.26
C GLY A 218 -13.81 -7.47 -18.45
N GLY A 219 -13.14 -7.02 -17.40
CA GLY A 219 -11.77 -6.52 -17.45
C GLY A 219 -11.61 -5.27 -18.30
N GLN A 220 -12.65 -4.50 -18.50
CA GLN A 220 -12.62 -3.34 -19.41
C GLN A 220 -12.14 -2.09 -18.68
N ALA A 221 -11.18 -1.41 -19.28
CA ALA A 221 -10.67 -0.15 -18.79
C ALA A 221 -11.80 0.90 -18.68
N GLY A 222 -11.76 1.70 -17.61
CA GLY A 222 -12.76 2.75 -17.39
C GLY A 222 -14.09 2.24 -16.84
N GLN A 223 -14.19 0.94 -16.60
CA GLN A 223 -15.38 0.34 -15.98
C GLN A 223 -14.92 -0.46 -14.78
N GLY A 224 -15.43 -0.10 -13.61
CA GLY A 224 -15.07 -0.82 -12.42
C GLY A 224 -14.91 0.07 -11.20
N ARG A 225 -14.78 -0.60 -10.08
CA ARG A 225 -14.85 0.05 -8.77
C ARG A 225 -13.84 -0.59 -7.83
N MET A 226 -13.30 0.23 -6.94
CA MET A 226 -12.34 -0.22 -5.93
C MET A 226 -12.73 0.37 -4.57
N VAL A 227 -12.54 -0.43 -3.51
CA VAL A 227 -12.71 0.03 -2.12
C VAL A 227 -11.55 -0.49 -1.29
N TRP A 228 -10.93 0.42 -0.54
CA TRP A 228 -9.86 0.11 0.43
C TRP A 228 -10.46 0.01 1.82
N TYR A 229 -10.01 -0.97 2.58
CA TYR A 229 -10.47 -1.20 3.97
C TYR A 229 -9.28 -1.33 4.90
N ILE A 230 -9.43 -0.78 6.10
CA ILE A 230 -8.45 -0.94 7.19
C ILE A 230 -9.22 -1.46 8.41
N ASP A 231 -8.79 -2.60 8.95
CA ASP A 231 -9.44 -3.27 10.08
C ASP A 231 -10.96 -3.41 9.86
N GLY A 232 -11.33 -3.77 8.63
CA GLY A 232 -12.71 -3.99 8.24
C GLY A 232 -13.54 -2.74 8.01
N ARG A 233 -12.97 -1.53 8.04
CA ARG A 233 -13.69 -0.27 7.78
C ARG A 233 -13.33 0.25 6.39
N PRO A 234 -14.31 0.61 5.56
CA PRO A 234 -13.99 1.23 4.27
C PRO A 234 -13.38 2.61 4.50
N VAL A 235 -12.18 2.84 3.96
CA VAL A 235 -11.45 4.10 4.17
C VAL A 235 -11.39 4.94 2.90
N MET A 236 -11.40 4.31 1.72
CA MET A 236 -11.40 5.05 0.45
C MET A 236 -12.11 4.22 -0.60
N LYS A 237 -12.71 4.89 -1.59
CA LYS A 237 -13.24 4.25 -2.79
C LYS A 237 -12.86 5.06 -4.02
N ALA A 238 -12.73 4.38 -5.16
CA ALA A 238 -12.44 5.03 -6.45
C ALA A 238 -12.99 4.19 -7.60
N ALA A 239 -13.41 4.86 -8.67
CA ALA A 239 -13.65 4.17 -9.94
C ALA A 239 -12.29 3.76 -10.53
N ILE A 240 -12.24 2.64 -11.24
CA ILE A 240 -11.05 2.23 -11.99
C ILE A 240 -10.92 3.17 -13.19
N PRO A 241 -9.79 3.90 -13.32
CA PRO A 241 -9.70 4.92 -14.37
C PRO A 241 -9.55 4.31 -15.77
N GLU A 242 -10.09 5.02 -16.73
CA GLU A 242 -9.92 4.67 -18.14
C GLU A 242 -8.44 4.73 -18.53
N GLY A 243 -8.00 3.74 -19.31
CA GLY A 243 -6.63 3.65 -19.81
C GLY A 243 -5.67 2.85 -18.94
N THR A 244 -6.03 2.54 -17.69
CA THR A 244 -5.17 1.69 -16.86
C THR A 244 -5.25 0.23 -17.30
N ARG A 245 -4.21 -0.54 -16.93
CA ARG A 245 -4.19 -1.98 -17.18
C ARG A 245 -5.33 -2.66 -16.41
N PRO A 246 -5.85 -3.78 -16.93
CA PRO A 246 -6.86 -4.55 -16.20
C PRO A 246 -6.37 -5.00 -14.83
N MET A 247 -7.28 -5.01 -13.85
CA MET A 247 -6.95 -5.43 -12.48
C MET A 247 -6.34 -6.83 -12.43
N ARG A 248 -6.78 -7.74 -13.31
CA ARG A 248 -6.24 -9.10 -13.36
C ARG A 248 -4.72 -9.15 -13.66
N ASP A 249 -4.17 -8.09 -14.28
CA ASP A 249 -2.75 -8.02 -14.65
C ASP A 249 -1.88 -7.43 -13.54
N MET A 250 -2.49 -6.95 -12.44
CA MET A 250 -1.74 -6.34 -11.34
C MET A 250 -0.99 -7.40 -10.53
N THR A 251 0.27 -7.09 -10.20
CA THR A 251 1.12 -7.86 -9.28
C THR A 251 1.15 -7.17 -7.91
N ILE A 252 1.45 -7.94 -6.87
CA ILE A 252 1.52 -7.46 -5.50
C ILE A 252 2.97 -7.07 -5.19
N LEU A 253 3.16 -5.88 -4.64
CA LEU A 253 4.49 -5.41 -4.24
C LEU A 253 4.55 -5.17 -2.73
N LEU A 254 5.69 -5.56 -2.16
CA LEU A 254 6.01 -5.35 -0.74
C LEU A 254 7.44 -4.82 -0.65
N ASN A 255 7.63 -3.71 0.05
CA ASN A 255 9.00 -3.19 0.27
C ASN A 255 9.05 -2.31 1.52
N VAL A 256 10.27 -2.06 1.98
CA VAL A 256 10.54 -0.98 2.93
C VAL A 256 11.60 -0.09 2.29
N ALA A 257 11.20 1.08 1.83
CA ALA A 257 12.11 2.10 1.32
C ALA A 257 12.69 2.92 2.47
N MET A 258 13.75 3.67 2.17
CA MET A 258 14.42 4.53 3.15
C MET A 258 14.70 5.90 2.53
N GLY A 259 14.45 6.96 3.28
CA GLY A 259 14.62 8.32 2.78
C GLY A 259 13.62 8.65 1.70
N GLY A 260 14.11 9.22 0.62
CA GLY A 260 13.28 9.61 -0.50
C GLY A 260 12.56 10.95 -0.29
N ASN A 261 11.86 11.36 -1.33
CA ASN A 261 11.18 12.66 -1.38
C ASN A 261 10.15 12.80 -0.25
N VAL A 262 9.40 11.74 0.04
CA VAL A 262 8.35 11.75 1.07
C VAL A 262 8.92 11.89 2.48
N CYS A 263 10.18 11.53 2.69
CA CYS A 263 10.84 11.69 3.98
C CYS A 263 11.49 13.07 4.16
N ALA A 264 11.39 13.96 3.16
CA ALA A 264 11.84 15.35 3.25
C ALA A 264 13.31 15.49 3.68
N GLY A 265 14.17 14.63 3.13
CA GLY A 265 15.61 14.64 3.44
C GLY A 265 15.99 13.94 4.73
N ARG A 266 15.04 13.41 5.50
CA ARG A 266 15.32 12.66 6.72
C ARG A 266 15.80 11.27 6.38
N THR A 267 16.69 10.74 7.21
CA THR A 267 17.29 9.43 7.02
C THR A 267 17.08 8.58 8.27
N PRO A 268 16.97 7.25 8.13
CA PRO A 268 16.78 6.43 9.31
C PRO A 268 18.03 6.36 10.20
N ALA A 269 17.82 6.26 11.48
CA ALA A 269 18.88 6.00 12.44
C ALA A 269 19.47 4.61 12.22
N HIS A 270 20.69 4.39 12.74
CA HIS A 270 21.32 3.06 12.68
C HIS A 270 20.41 2.02 13.34
N GLY A 271 20.10 0.93 12.63
CA GLY A 271 19.21 -0.09 13.16
C GLY A 271 18.54 -0.92 12.08
N GLN A 272 17.55 -1.68 12.51
CA GLN A 272 16.75 -2.56 11.64
C GLN A 272 15.27 -2.19 11.79
N TYR A 273 14.55 -2.23 10.68
CA TYR A 273 13.14 -1.82 10.61
C TYR A 273 12.37 -2.89 9.83
N ASP A 274 11.53 -3.64 10.54
CA ASP A 274 10.87 -4.81 9.99
C ASP A 274 9.42 -4.50 9.63
N MET A 275 9.06 -4.73 8.37
CA MET A 275 7.66 -4.92 7.98
C MET A 275 7.36 -6.41 8.07
N VAL A 276 6.40 -6.77 8.93
CA VAL A 276 6.06 -8.17 9.19
C VAL A 276 4.69 -8.48 8.60
N VAL A 277 4.66 -9.34 7.60
CA VAL A 277 3.42 -9.78 6.95
C VAL A 277 3.00 -11.10 7.58
N ASN A 278 1.92 -11.06 8.35
CA ASN A 278 1.38 -12.23 9.06
C ASN A 278 0.61 -13.15 8.13
N THR A 279 -0.12 -12.56 7.18
CA THR A 279 -0.87 -13.31 6.18
C THR A 279 -1.08 -12.46 4.93
N LEU A 280 -1.20 -13.12 3.79
CA LEU A 280 -1.45 -12.49 2.49
C LEU A 280 -2.21 -13.49 1.64
N PHE A 281 -3.38 -13.09 1.12
CA PHE A 281 -4.20 -13.98 0.31
C PHE A 281 -5.13 -13.21 -0.63
N LEU A 282 -5.61 -13.93 -1.64
CA LEU A 282 -6.64 -13.47 -2.58
C LEU A 282 -7.91 -14.30 -2.36
N ALA A 283 -9.04 -13.63 -2.28
CA ALA A 283 -10.35 -14.25 -2.06
C ALA A 283 -11.37 -13.78 -3.10
N GLU A 284 -12.45 -14.56 -3.25
CA GLU A 284 -13.51 -14.24 -4.20
C GLU A 284 -14.38 -13.07 -3.74
N GLU A 285 -14.53 -12.88 -2.43
CA GLU A 285 -15.35 -11.80 -1.87
C GLU A 285 -14.88 -11.41 -0.46
N LEU A 286 -15.39 -10.30 0.03
CA LEU A 286 -15.09 -9.82 1.38
C LEU A 286 -15.60 -10.78 2.46
N ASP A 287 -14.81 -10.98 3.51
CA ASP A 287 -15.32 -11.58 4.74
C ASP A 287 -16.49 -10.75 5.26
N ASN A 288 -17.45 -11.39 5.91
CA ASN A 288 -18.56 -10.67 6.56
C ASN A 288 -19.36 -9.80 5.58
N GLY A 289 -20.08 -10.45 4.68
CA GLY A 289 -21.07 -9.79 3.85
C GLY A 289 -20.81 -9.83 2.35
N GLY A 290 -19.62 -10.30 1.95
CA GLY A 290 -19.31 -10.54 0.55
C GLY A 290 -19.53 -9.33 -0.35
N TRP A 291 -20.05 -9.58 -1.56
CA TRP A 291 -20.31 -8.51 -2.53
C TRP A 291 -21.46 -7.60 -2.11
N ASN A 292 -22.40 -8.06 -1.29
CA ASN A 292 -23.45 -7.17 -0.75
C ASN A 292 -22.85 -6.07 0.12
N ARG A 293 -21.82 -6.42 0.88
CA ARG A 293 -21.09 -5.44 1.68
C ARG A 293 -20.34 -4.44 0.78
N PHE A 294 -19.66 -4.94 -0.24
CA PHE A 294 -18.96 -4.08 -1.21
C PHE A 294 -19.94 -3.07 -1.83
N GLU A 295 -21.11 -3.53 -2.28
CA GLU A 295 -22.13 -2.66 -2.89
C GLU A 295 -22.62 -1.59 -1.91
N TYR A 296 -22.84 -1.98 -0.66
CA TYR A 296 -23.24 -1.04 0.39
C TYR A 296 -22.16 0.03 0.62
N ASP A 297 -20.91 -0.41 0.82
CA ASP A 297 -19.79 0.50 1.10
C ASP A 297 -19.49 1.40 -0.10
N TRP A 298 -19.61 0.87 -1.31
CA TRP A 298 -19.46 1.66 -2.54
C TRP A 298 -20.55 2.72 -2.64
N GLY A 299 -21.81 2.35 -2.39
CA GLY A 299 -22.96 3.27 -2.46
C GLY A 299 -23.02 4.28 -1.31
N ASN A 300 -22.32 4.02 -0.21
CA ASN A 300 -22.37 4.84 0.98
C ASN A 300 -21.65 6.18 0.74
N PRO A 301 -22.35 7.34 0.87
CA PRO A 301 -21.69 8.64 0.74
C PRO A 301 -20.67 8.91 1.85
N GLY A 302 -20.72 8.19 2.96
CA GLY A 302 -19.73 8.28 4.04
C GLY A 302 -18.38 7.62 3.71
N THR A 303 -18.30 6.80 2.64
CA THR A 303 -17.02 6.25 2.17
C THR A 303 -16.36 7.28 1.23
N PRO A 304 -15.22 7.87 1.61
CA PRO A 304 -14.66 8.98 0.83
C PRO A 304 -14.03 8.53 -0.50
N LEU A 305 -14.03 9.44 -1.46
CA LEU A 305 -13.43 9.22 -2.78
C LEU A 305 -11.93 9.46 -2.82
N GLY A 306 -11.35 9.89 -1.72
CA GLY A 306 -9.98 10.38 -1.70
C GLY A 306 -9.88 11.79 -2.26
N ASN A 307 -8.73 12.40 -2.09
CA ASN A 307 -8.45 13.77 -2.51
C ASN A 307 -7.59 13.78 -3.77
N THR A 308 -7.78 14.81 -4.59
CA THR A 308 -6.90 15.16 -5.71
C THR A 308 -6.20 16.46 -5.34
N TYR A 309 -4.90 16.56 -5.61
CA TYR A 309 -4.11 17.77 -5.35
C TYR A 309 -4.08 18.67 -6.57
#